data_120d4019989d7fd01bf76212c5a86ece
#
_entry.id   120d4019989d7fd01bf76212c5a86ece
#
_cell.length_a   1.000
_cell.length_b   1.000
_cell.length_c   1.000
_cell.angle_alpha   90.00
_cell.angle_beta   90.00
_cell.angle_gamma   90.00
#
_symmetry.space_group_name_H-M   'P 1'
#
loop_
_entity.id
_entity.type
_entity.pdbx_description
1 polymer ?
#
loop_
_entity_poly.entity_id
_entity_poly.type
_entity_poly.pdbx_seq_one_letter_code
_entity_poly.pdbx_strand_id
1 'polypeptide(L)'
;MSRFWAEFRALWIKELKLEWKQRYAFFGLLLYVGCTVFVVGLAFQRQMNPLSWNILFWIILLFVAINAVAKSFMTESPSQQRYLYSLAGPSAVMLTKILYNTLLLGVIGTLGFTLFSFIGGVKIEELPLFILIVWVVAWTLSANLTLVSAIASRAENRITLLAVLGFPLTVPVLLTA
;
A
#
# COMPACT_ATOMS: atom_id res chain seq x y z
N MET A 1 -10.65 -26.31 -8.89
CA MET A 1 -9.34 -25.61 -8.90
C MET A 1 -9.07 -24.84 -10.18
N SER A 2 -9.32 -25.39 -11.36
CA SER A 2 -9.09 -24.69 -12.65
C SER A 2 -9.86 -23.37 -12.82
N ARG A 3 -11.12 -23.31 -12.38
CA ARG A 3 -11.97 -22.12 -12.46
C ARG A 3 -11.44 -20.96 -11.61
N PHE A 4 -11.01 -21.23 -10.37
CA PHE A 4 -10.43 -20.21 -9.48
C PHE A 4 -9.20 -19.55 -10.10
N TRP A 5 -8.27 -20.33 -10.67
CA TRP A 5 -7.06 -19.79 -11.31
C TRP A 5 -7.36 -18.97 -12.56
N ALA A 6 -8.39 -19.36 -13.33
CA ALA A 6 -8.83 -18.58 -14.48
C ALA A 6 -9.43 -17.23 -14.05
N GLU A 7 -10.30 -17.24 -13.03
CA GLU A 7 -10.88 -16.02 -12.44
C GLU A 7 -9.79 -15.10 -11.88
N PHE A 8 -8.87 -15.65 -11.08
CA PHE A 8 -7.73 -14.91 -10.53
C PHE A 8 -6.89 -14.23 -11.61
N ARG A 9 -6.50 -14.98 -12.65
CA ARG A 9 -5.71 -14.44 -13.76
C ARG A 9 -6.43 -13.31 -14.51
N ALA A 10 -7.70 -13.47 -14.75
CA ALA A 10 -8.53 -12.45 -15.42
C ALA A 10 -8.60 -11.17 -14.56
N LEU A 11 -8.82 -11.31 -13.25
CA LEU A 11 -8.87 -10.20 -12.30
C LEU A 11 -7.50 -9.51 -12.18
N TRP A 12 -6.42 -10.28 -12.12
CA TRP A 12 -5.06 -9.75 -12.08
C TRP A 12 -4.73 -8.88 -13.29
N ILE A 13 -5.06 -9.37 -14.49
CA ILE A 13 -4.85 -8.60 -15.72
C ILE A 13 -5.73 -7.35 -15.74
N LYS A 14 -6.96 -7.42 -15.20
CA LYS A 14 -7.85 -6.26 -15.05
C LYS A 14 -7.23 -5.21 -14.16
N GLU A 15 -6.72 -5.57 -12.96
CA GLU A 15 -6.11 -4.62 -12.02
C GLU A 15 -4.86 -3.95 -12.64
N LEU A 16 -3.99 -4.72 -13.28
CA LEU A 16 -2.82 -4.17 -13.96
C LEU A 16 -3.19 -3.22 -15.11
N LYS A 17 -4.19 -3.56 -15.93
CA LYS A 17 -4.67 -2.68 -16.99
C LYS A 17 -5.30 -1.41 -16.45
N LEU A 18 -6.02 -1.51 -15.33
CA LEU A 18 -6.64 -0.36 -14.68
C LEU A 18 -5.57 0.62 -14.17
N GLU A 19 -4.52 0.12 -13.53
CA GLU A 19 -3.39 0.94 -13.07
C GLU A 19 -2.65 1.59 -14.24
N TRP A 20 -2.40 0.84 -15.30
CA TRP A 20 -1.77 1.39 -16.50
C TRP A 20 -2.58 2.52 -17.14
N LYS A 21 -3.91 2.43 -17.07
CA LYS A 21 -4.82 3.49 -17.54
C LYS A 21 -4.86 4.68 -16.58
N GLN A 22 -4.66 4.43 -15.28
CA GLN A 22 -4.72 5.44 -14.21
C GLN A 22 -3.31 5.80 -13.67
N ARG A 23 -2.32 5.92 -14.56
CA ARG A 23 -0.92 6.23 -14.20
C ARG A 23 -0.77 7.42 -13.26
N TYR A 24 -1.64 8.43 -13.40
CA TYR A 24 -1.61 9.63 -12.56
C TYR A 24 -1.70 9.34 -11.06
N ALA A 25 -2.36 8.27 -10.68
CA ALA A 25 -2.53 7.94 -9.29
C ALA A 25 -1.30 7.24 -8.69
N PHE A 26 -0.61 6.40 -9.46
CA PHE A 26 0.69 5.86 -9.08
C PHE A 26 1.73 6.98 -8.96
N PHE A 27 1.81 7.86 -9.95
CA PHE A 27 2.70 9.02 -9.89
C PHE A 27 2.33 10.00 -8.77
N GLY A 28 1.03 10.13 -8.45
CA GLY A 28 0.58 10.91 -7.31
C GLY A 28 1.09 10.38 -5.96
N LEU A 29 1.08 9.06 -5.78
CA LEU A 29 1.65 8.43 -4.59
C LEU A 29 3.18 8.60 -4.53
N LEU A 30 3.87 8.44 -5.66
CA LEU A 30 5.31 8.68 -5.74
C LEU A 30 5.66 10.14 -5.46
N LEU A 31 4.89 11.08 -6.01
CA LEU A 31 5.06 12.51 -5.73
C LEU A 31 4.87 12.82 -4.24
N TYR A 32 3.83 12.23 -3.62
CA TYR A 32 3.59 12.36 -2.19
C TYR A 32 4.79 11.88 -1.37
N VAL A 33 5.30 10.68 -1.68
CA VAL A 33 6.51 10.13 -1.02
C VAL A 33 7.69 11.07 -1.25
N GLY A 34 7.95 11.47 -2.49
CA GLY A 34 9.07 12.35 -2.85
C GLY A 34 9.03 13.68 -2.11
N CYS A 35 7.86 14.36 -2.11
CA CYS A 35 7.68 15.62 -1.40
C CYS A 35 7.86 15.46 0.11
N THR A 36 7.26 14.42 0.71
CA THR A 36 7.38 14.16 2.13
C THR A 36 8.82 13.87 2.54
N VAL A 37 9.51 13.02 1.79
CA VAL A 37 10.93 12.70 2.02
C VAL A 37 11.81 13.94 1.88
N PHE A 38 11.53 14.78 0.88
CA PHE A 38 12.26 16.04 0.69
C PHE A 38 12.06 17.01 1.85
N VAL A 39 10.83 17.21 2.31
CA VAL A 39 10.53 18.09 3.46
C VAL A 39 11.19 17.57 4.73
N VAL A 40 11.11 16.27 4.98
CA VAL A 40 11.79 15.64 6.13
C VAL A 40 13.30 15.81 6.04
N GLY A 41 13.89 15.61 4.85
CA GLY A 41 15.31 15.81 4.62
C GLY A 41 15.79 17.24 4.88
N LEU A 42 14.98 18.23 4.50
CA LEU A 42 15.25 19.64 4.81
C LEU A 42 15.15 19.94 6.31
N ALA A 43 14.14 19.38 6.99
CA ALA A 43 13.93 19.60 8.41
C ALA A 43 15.08 19.05 9.26
N PHE A 44 15.65 17.93 8.90
CA PHE A 44 16.75 17.30 9.62
C PHE A 44 18.14 17.67 9.09
N GLN A 45 18.24 18.48 8.04
CA GLN A 45 19.51 18.94 7.47
C GLN A 45 20.55 17.81 7.22
N ARG A 46 20.09 16.63 6.82
CA ARG A 46 20.88 15.40 6.65
C ARG A 46 21.55 14.87 7.91
N GLN A 47 21.16 15.32 9.08
CA GLN A 47 21.65 14.85 10.39
C GLN A 47 20.62 14.00 11.13
N MET A 48 20.04 13.05 10.41
CA MET A 48 19.03 12.16 10.96
C MET A 48 19.68 11.00 11.70
N ASN A 49 19.27 10.76 12.96
CA ASN A 49 19.72 9.55 13.64
C ASN A 49 18.97 8.32 13.05
N PRO A 50 19.58 7.11 13.14
CA PRO A 50 18.97 5.91 12.55
C PRO A 50 17.57 5.60 13.08
N LEU A 51 17.30 5.88 14.36
CA LEU A 51 16.00 5.65 14.99
C LEU A 51 14.92 6.56 14.39
N SER A 52 15.18 7.87 14.29
CA SER A 52 14.23 8.82 13.69
C SER A 52 13.99 8.52 12.22
N TRP A 53 15.05 8.11 11.51
CA TRP A 53 14.96 7.71 10.11
C TRP A 53 14.02 6.50 9.96
N ASN A 54 14.20 5.47 10.75
CA ASN A 54 13.39 4.26 10.70
C ASN A 54 11.90 4.57 11.00
N ILE A 55 11.63 5.28 12.09
CA ILE A 55 10.26 5.65 12.49
C ILE A 55 9.56 6.46 11.38
N LEU A 56 10.22 7.47 10.83
CA LEU A 56 9.64 8.31 9.79
C LEU A 56 9.39 7.55 8.50
N PHE A 57 10.30 6.65 8.11
CA PHE A 57 10.11 5.80 6.94
C PHE A 57 8.84 4.95 7.05
N TRP A 58 8.64 4.27 8.18
CA TRP A 58 7.46 3.44 8.40
C TRP A 58 6.17 4.24 8.49
N ILE A 59 6.20 5.44 9.09
CA ILE A 59 5.04 6.34 9.12
C ILE A 59 4.66 6.76 7.69
N ILE A 60 5.63 7.16 6.87
CA ILE A 60 5.38 7.53 5.46
C ILE A 60 4.77 6.35 4.71
N LEU A 61 5.34 5.15 4.85
CA LEU A 61 4.85 3.94 4.21
C LEU A 61 3.42 3.59 4.63
N LEU A 62 3.07 3.78 5.91
CA LEU A 62 1.71 3.59 6.42
C LEU A 62 0.71 4.51 5.71
N PHE A 63 1.01 5.82 5.63
CA PHE A 63 0.11 6.75 4.96
C PHE A 63 -0.04 6.45 3.46
N VAL A 64 1.05 6.04 2.81
CA VAL A 64 1.00 5.55 1.42
C VAL A 64 0.10 4.34 1.30
N ALA A 65 0.20 3.37 2.22
CA ALA A 65 -0.60 2.15 2.22
C ALA A 65 -2.10 2.46 2.36
N ILE A 66 -2.47 3.32 3.31
CA ILE A 66 -3.86 3.75 3.51
C ILE A 66 -4.42 4.39 2.23
N ASN A 67 -3.68 5.32 1.62
CA ASN A 67 -4.12 6.01 0.41
C ASN A 67 -4.21 5.05 -0.79
N ALA A 68 -3.24 4.15 -0.98
CA ALA A 68 -3.21 3.20 -2.07
C ALA A 68 -4.38 2.21 -2.00
N VAL A 69 -4.61 1.64 -0.81
CA VAL A 69 -5.69 0.66 -0.61
C VAL A 69 -7.06 1.33 -0.65
N ALA A 70 -7.23 2.51 -0.06
CA ALA A 70 -8.46 3.29 -0.15
C ALA A 70 -8.84 3.51 -1.62
N LYS A 71 -7.89 3.95 -2.44
CA LYS A 71 -8.09 4.16 -3.88
C LYS A 71 -8.54 2.87 -4.58
N SER A 72 -7.91 1.72 -4.28
CA SER A 72 -8.24 0.43 -4.91
C SER A 72 -9.71 0.02 -4.75
N PHE A 73 -10.37 0.46 -3.67
CA PHE A 73 -11.80 0.20 -3.43
C PHE A 73 -12.71 1.35 -3.85
N MET A 74 -12.21 2.58 -3.86
CA MET A 74 -13.02 3.76 -4.24
C MET A 74 -13.18 3.91 -5.76
N THR A 75 -12.27 3.35 -6.53
CA THR A 75 -12.32 3.42 -8.01
C THR A 75 -13.48 2.62 -8.59
N GLU A 76 -13.96 1.61 -7.88
CA GLU A 76 -15.08 0.78 -8.29
C GLU A 76 -16.39 1.31 -7.69
N SER A 77 -17.39 1.55 -8.56
CA SER A 77 -18.73 1.89 -8.12
C SER A 77 -19.38 0.71 -7.37
N PRO A 78 -20.37 0.95 -6.48
CA PRO A 78 -21.06 -0.13 -5.76
C PRO A 78 -21.74 -1.14 -6.69
N SER A 79 -22.19 -0.71 -7.87
CA SER A 79 -22.74 -1.57 -8.90
C SER A 79 -21.67 -2.46 -9.55
N GLN A 80 -20.51 -1.90 -9.85
CA GLN A 80 -19.38 -2.65 -10.39
C GLN A 80 -18.84 -3.69 -9.40
N GLN A 81 -18.76 -3.35 -8.13
CA GLN A 81 -18.35 -4.30 -7.09
C GLN A 81 -19.34 -5.48 -7.01
N ARG A 82 -20.66 -5.21 -6.97
CA ARG A 82 -21.68 -6.27 -6.97
C ARG A 82 -21.58 -7.17 -8.19
N TYR A 83 -21.40 -6.59 -9.37
CA TYR A 83 -21.20 -7.34 -10.61
C TYR A 83 -19.94 -8.20 -10.57
N LEU A 84 -18.84 -7.68 -10.01
CA LEU A 84 -17.59 -8.42 -9.86
C LEU A 84 -17.77 -9.66 -8.98
N TYR A 85 -18.46 -9.50 -7.84
CA TYR A 85 -18.76 -10.60 -6.91
C TYR A 85 -19.78 -11.62 -7.46
N SER A 86 -20.58 -11.27 -8.45
CA SER A 86 -21.45 -12.23 -9.14
C SER A 86 -20.73 -13.06 -10.21
N LEU A 87 -19.67 -12.51 -10.80
CA LEU A 87 -18.87 -13.16 -11.85
C LEU A 87 -17.73 -14.00 -11.29
N ALA A 88 -17.07 -13.54 -10.23
CA ALA A 88 -15.93 -14.20 -9.63
C ALA A 88 -16.17 -14.45 -8.16
N GLY A 89 -15.62 -15.55 -7.64
CA GLY A 89 -15.72 -15.87 -6.23
C GLY A 89 -15.11 -14.78 -5.33
N PRO A 90 -15.72 -14.47 -4.16
CA PRO A 90 -15.22 -13.42 -3.26
C PRO A 90 -13.76 -13.62 -2.86
N SER A 91 -13.32 -14.87 -2.70
CA SER A 91 -11.93 -15.22 -2.37
C SER A 91 -10.96 -14.86 -3.49
N ALA A 92 -11.32 -15.05 -4.76
CA ALA A 92 -10.48 -14.68 -5.89
C ALA A 92 -10.33 -13.16 -6.00
N VAL A 93 -11.41 -12.41 -5.79
CA VAL A 93 -11.39 -10.94 -5.79
C VAL A 93 -10.50 -10.40 -4.67
N MET A 94 -10.68 -10.91 -3.44
CA MET A 94 -9.88 -10.47 -2.29
C MET A 94 -8.39 -10.78 -2.46
N LEU A 95 -8.06 -12.00 -2.85
CA LEU A 95 -6.67 -12.40 -3.05
C LEU A 95 -6.00 -11.55 -4.14
N THR A 96 -6.70 -11.27 -5.23
CA THR A 96 -6.19 -10.42 -6.30
C THR A 96 -5.89 -9.01 -5.78
N LYS A 97 -6.81 -8.40 -5.02
CA LYS A 97 -6.60 -7.06 -4.45
C LYS A 97 -5.45 -7.03 -3.44
N ILE A 98 -5.33 -8.03 -2.57
CA ILE A 98 -4.22 -8.13 -1.61
C ILE A 98 -2.89 -8.19 -2.35
N LEU A 99 -2.75 -9.10 -3.32
CA LEU A 99 -1.49 -9.27 -4.06
C LEU A 99 -1.15 -8.02 -4.89
N TYR A 100 -2.14 -7.43 -5.55
CA TYR A 100 -1.95 -6.20 -6.31
C TYR A 100 -1.47 -5.05 -5.40
N ASN A 101 -2.15 -4.81 -4.27
CA ASN A 101 -1.75 -3.79 -3.31
C ASN A 101 -0.38 -4.08 -2.70
N THR A 102 -0.04 -5.34 -2.43
CA THR A 102 1.29 -5.76 -1.97
C THR A 102 2.37 -5.37 -2.98
N LEU A 103 2.17 -5.68 -4.25
CA LEU A 103 3.10 -5.33 -5.31
C LEU A 103 3.27 -3.81 -5.41
N LEU A 104 2.17 -3.07 -5.41
CA LEU A 104 2.17 -1.61 -5.49
C LEU A 104 2.92 -1.00 -4.29
N LEU A 105 2.62 -1.43 -3.07
CA LEU A 105 3.27 -0.95 -1.85
C LEU A 105 4.74 -1.37 -1.77
N GLY A 106 5.07 -2.59 -2.18
CA GLY A 106 6.45 -3.07 -2.25
C GLY A 106 7.30 -2.24 -3.19
N VAL A 107 6.77 -1.93 -4.38
CA VAL A 107 7.48 -1.06 -5.36
C VAL A 107 7.61 0.37 -4.83
N ILE A 108 6.54 0.99 -4.32
CA ILE A 108 6.61 2.34 -3.77
C ILE A 108 7.50 2.38 -2.52
N GLY A 109 7.42 1.34 -1.66
CA GLY A 109 8.26 1.22 -0.47
C GLY A 109 9.75 1.13 -0.82
N THR A 110 10.13 0.32 -1.80
CA THR A 110 11.53 0.22 -2.25
C THR A 110 12.01 1.52 -2.90
N LEU A 111 11.19 2.18 -3.72
CA LEU A 111 11.52 3.49 -4.29
C LEU A 111 11.61 4.57 -3.21
N GLY A 112 10.66 4.58 -2.27
CA GLY A 112 10.67 5.48 -1.12
C GLY A 112 11.90 5.28 -0.24
N PHE A 113 12.27 4.03 0.00
CA PHE A 113 13.48 3.67 0.72
C PHE A 113 14.74 4.24 0.05
N THR A 114 14.89 4.05 -1.27
CA THR A 114 16.06 4.56 -1.99
C THR A 114 16.15 6.08 -1.92
N LEU A 115 15.03 6.78 -2.10
CA LEU A 115 14.96 8.24 -1.97
C LEU A 115 15.28 8.70 -0.54
N PHE A 116 14.72 8.03 0.46
CA PHE A 116 14.88 8.40 1.86
C PHE A 116 16.29 8.12 2.38
N SER A 117 16.91 7.03 1.92
CA SER A 117 18.32 6.73 2.22
C SER A 117 19.26 7.76 1.58
N PHE A 118 18.99 8.15 0.33
CA PHE A 118 19.81 9.15 -0.38
C PHE A 118 19.73 10.54 0.27
N ILE A 119 18.54 10.99 0.68
CA ILE A 119 18.32 12.30 1.29
C ILE A 119 18.71 12.31 2.75
N GLY A 120 18.38 11.25 3.52
CA GLY A 120 18.63 11.13 4.95
C GLY A 120 20.10 10.87 5.32
N GLY A 121 20.91 10.42 4.36
CA GLY A 121 22.35 10.17 4.59
C GLY A 121 22.64 8.97 5.49
N VAL A 122 21.64 8.18 5.88
CA VAL A 122 21.81 7.00 6.74
C VAL A 122 22.25 5.81 5.88
N LYS A 123 23.36 5.20 6.26
CA LYS A 123 23.84 3.96 5.66
C LYS A 123 23.20 2.77 6.38
N ILE A 124 22.54 1.92 5.61
CA ILE A 124 21.99 0.66 6.10
C ILE A 124 22.99 -0.45 5.79
N GLU A 125 23.46 -1.13 6.81
CA GLU A 125 24.49 -2.17 6.71
C GLU A 125 23.96 -3.41 5.97
N GLU A 126 22.69 -3.79 6.21
CA GLU A 126 22.06 -4.98 5.63
C GLU A 126 20.91 -4.62 4.68
N LEU A 127 21.26 -4.05 3.54
CA LEU A 127 20.31 -3.61 2.51
C LEU A 127 19.35 -4.70 2.03
N PRO A 128 19.78 -5.96 1.75
CA PRO A 128 18.86 -6.99 1.30
C PRO A 128 17.85 -7.41 2.36
N LEU A 129 18.27 -7.46 3.62
CA LEU A 129 17.38 -7.76 4.75
C LEU A 129 16.31 -6.66 4.92
N PHE A 130 16.71 -5.39 4.82
CA PHE A 130 15.78 -4.28 4.92
C PHE A 130 14.73 -4.30 3.80
N ILE A 131 15.15 -4.55 2.56
CA ILE A 131 14.22 -4.68 1.43
C ILE A 131 13.24 -5.84 1.67
N LEU A 132 13.71 -6.98 2.18
CA LEU A 132 12.85 -8.10 2.53
C LEU A 132 11.80 -7.71 3.56
N ILE A 133 12.21 -6.98 4.62
CA ILE A 133 11.29 -6.46 5.65
C ILE A 133 10.25 -5.54 5.01
N VAL A 134 10.66 -4.62 4.12
CA VAL A 134 9.74 -3.73 3.39
C VAL A 134 8.66 -4.54 2.65
N TRP A 135 9.03 -5.64 1.98
CA TRP A 135 8.07 -6.48 1.26
C TRP A 135 7.15 -7.27 2.19
N VAL A 136 7.65 -7.77 3.31
CA VAL A 136 6.84 -8.47 4.33
C VAL A 136 5.84 -7.50 4.97
N VAL A 137 6.28 -6.29 5.33
CA VAL A 137 5.40 -5.26 5.87
C VAL A 137 4.39 -4.78 4.83
N ALA A 138 4.80 -4.60 3.58
CA ALA A 138 3.89 -4.27 2.48
C ALA A 138 2.79 -5.33 2.32
N TRP A 139 3.12 -6.62 2.41
CA TRP A 139 2.14 -7.70 2.39
C TRP A 139 1.17 -7.62 3.56
N THR A 140 1.70 -7.48 4.78
CA THR A 140 0.89 -7.43 6.01
C THR A 140 -0.05 -6.22 6.01
N LEU A 141 0.46 -5.03 5.65
CA LEU A 141 -0.35 -3.81 5.52
C LEU A 141 -1.42 -3.97 4.42
N SER A 142 -1.04 -4.51 3.27
CA SER A 142 -1.97 -4.76 2.18
C SER A 142 -3.10 -5.70 2.60
N ALA A 143 -2.79 -6.82 3.27
CA ALA A 143 -3.79 -7.77 3.72
C ALA A 143 -4.77 -7.13 4.72
N ASN A 144 -4.25 -6.49 5.77
CA ASN A 144 -5.04 -5.84 6.80
C ASN A 144 -5.93 -4.72 6.22
N LEU A 145 -5.33 -3.79 5.49
CA LEU A 145 -6.06 -2.66 4.94
C LEU A 145 -7.06 -3.07 3.85
N THR A 146 -6.76 -4.10 3.05
CA THR A 146 -7.69 -4.62 2.05
C THR A 146 -8.94 -5.21 2.72
N LEU A 147 -8.77 -5.97 3.80
CA LEU A 147 -9.90 -6.51 4.56
C LEU A 147 -10.75 -5.38 5.17
N VAL A 148 -10.10 -4.41 5.81
CA VAL A 148 -10.79 -3.24 6.39
C VAL A 148 -11.51 -2.43 5.31
N SER A 149 -10.87 -2.21 4.15
CA SER A 149 -11.47 -1.51 3.01
C SER A 149 -12.68 -2.24 2.45
N ALA A 150 -12.64 -3.57 2.40
CA ALA A 150 -13.79 -4.36 1.96
C ALA A 150 -14.99 -4.20 2.90
N ILE A 151 -14.76 -4.14 4.21
CA ILE A 151 -15.81 -3.86 5.20
C ILE A 151 -16.30 -2.42 5.05
N ALA A 152 -15.39 -1.46 5.00
CA ALA A 152 -15.68 -0.04 4.87
C ALA A 152 -16.41 0.30 3.56
N SER A 153 -16.19 -0.47 2.50
CA SER A 153 -16.82 -0.23 1.18
C SER A 153 -18.34 -0.30 1.19
N ARG A 154 -18.93 -0.91 2.22
CA ARG A 154 -20.38 -1.02 2.42
C ARG A 154 -20.98 0.11 3.26
N ALA A 155 -20.16 0.94 3.88
CA ALA A 155 -20.60 2.05 4.71
C ALA A 155 -20.76 3.34 3.91
N GLU A 156 -21.59 4.27 4.40
CA GLU A 156 -21.75 5.59 3.77
C GLU A 156 -20.46 6.42 3.84
N ASN A 157 -19.75 6.38 4.99
CA ASN A 157 -18.50 7.10 5.22
C ASN A 157 -17.27 6.18 5.10
N ARG A 158 -17.02 5.69 3.88
CA ARG A 158 -15.96 4.70 3.58
C ARG A 158 -14.56 5.09 4.05
N ILE A 159 -14.16 6.34 3.78
CA ILE A 159 -12.80 6.82 4.09
C ILE A 159 -12.60 6.93 5.60
N THR A 160 -13.56 7.50 6.30
CA THR A 160 -13.50 7.66 7.76
C THR A 160 -13.43 6.29 8.44
N LEU A 161 -14.25 5.35 7.99
CA LEU A 161 -14.28 4.00 8.56
C LEU A 161 -12.98 3.23 8.27
N LEU A 162 -12.40 3.39 7.08
CA LEU A 162 -11.09 2.84 6.75
C LEU A 162 -10.00 3.38 7.68
N ALA A 163 -9.98 4.70 7.93
CA ALA A 163 -9.00 5.29 8.81
C ALA A 163 -9.19 4.83 10.27
N VAL A 164 -10.43 4.86 10.79
CA VAL A 164 -10.74 4.49 12.17
C VAL A 164 -10.45 3.02 12.47
N LEU A 165 -10.78 2.11 11.56
CA LEU A 165 -10.53 0.67 11.74
C LEU A 165 -9.11 0.27 11.30
N GLY A 166 -8.58 0.91 10.27
CA GLY A 166 -7.27 0.56 9.73
C GLY A 166 -6.12 0.95 10.66
N PHE A 167 -6.19 2.13 11.29
CA PHE A 167 -5.13 2.63 12.14
C PHE A 167 -4.81 1.70 13.32
N PRO A 168 -5.78 1.25 14.15
CA PRO A 168 -5.48 0.33 15.26
C PRO A 168 -4.92 -1.01 14.82
N LEU A 169 -5.31 -1.52 13.65
CA LEU A 169 -4.83 -2.80 13.13
C LEU A 169 -3.42 -2.71 12.53
N THR A 170 -3.02 -1.53 12.08
CA THR A 170 -1.68 -1.35 11.46
C THR A 170 -0.61 -0.96 12.48
N VAL A 171 -0.97 -0.37 13.62
CA VAL A 171 -0.01 0.01 14.68
C VAL A 171 0.84 -1.17 15.15
N PRO A 172 0.30 -2.36 15.48
CA PRO A 172 1.14 -3.50 15.89
C PRO A 172 2.15 -3.93 14.81
N VAL A 173 1.77 -3.83 13.53
CA VAL A 173 2.66 -4.18 12.41
C VAL A 173 3.85 -3.22 12.35
N LEU A 174 3.60 -1.92 12.57
CA LEU A 174 4.66 -0.90 12.57
C LEU A 174 5.58 -0.99 13.79
N LEU A 175 5.05 -1.45 14.93
CA LEU A 175 5.88 -1.62 16.14
C LEU A 175 6.85 -2.80 16.03
N THR A 176 6.59 -3.74 15.11
CA THR A 176 7.44 -4.92 14.88
C THR A 176 8.37 -4.78 13.67
N ALA A 177 8.20 -3.74 12.85
CA ALA A 177 9.01 -3.43 11.67
C ALA A 177 10.21 -2.57 12.01
#